data_d264abe062f3edd629d3084407959ea3
#
_entry.id   d264abe062f3edd629d3084407959ea3
#
_cell.length_a   1.000
_cell.length_b   1.000
_cell.length_c   1.000
_cell.angle_alpha   90.00
_cell.angle_beta   90.00
_cell.angle_gamma   90.00
#
_symmetry.space_group_name_H-M   'P 1'
#
loop_
_entity.id
_entity.type
_entity.pdbx_description
1 polymer ?
#
loop_
_entity_poly.entity_id
_entity_poly.type
_entity_poly.pdbx_seq_one_letter_code
_entity_poly.pdbx_strand_id
1 'polypeptide(L)'
;MSPSSEVTKILHDWNDGDAEAPARLIPLVYQELRSLARNYLARERGDHTLQATALVHEAYLRLAADAGMDWKDRAHFYGVAARLMRQILVDHARAHNAEKRGGLQTKITLDEARELPHQDTVEIVALDSALENFAQTYPRKSQVVELKFFGGLDAKEIAEVLQVSEKTVLRDWTFAKLWLCRALTQHAA
;
A
#
# COMPACT_ATOMS: atom_id res chain seq x y z
N MET A 1 -26.99 11.84 1.06
CA MET A 1 -25.88 11.36 0.15
C MET A 1 -25.05 10.37 0.94
N SER A 2 -24.62 9.27 0.33
CA SER A 2 -23.75 8.32 1.01
C SER A 2 -22.33 8.90 1.11
N PRO A 3 -21.55 8.58 2.16
CA PRO A 3 -20.15 9.05 2.29
C PRO A 3 -19.27 8.73 1.07
N SER A 4 -19.55 7.61 0.41
CA SER A 4 -18.87 7.20 -0.83
C SER A 4 -19.12 8.16 -1.99
N SER A 5 -20.34 8.66 -2.14
CA SER A 5 -20.73 9.61 -3.19
C SER A 5 -20.10 11.01 -2.96
N GLU A 6 -19.94 11.41 -1.70
CA GLU A 6 -19.33 12.70 -1.34
C GLU A 6 -17.84 12.72 -1.63
N VAL A 7 -17.11 11.65 -1.26
CA VAL A 7 -15.68 11.50 -1.58
C VAL A 7 -15.44 11.56 -3.09
N THR A 8 -16.21 10.82 -3.88
CA THR A 8 -16.10 10.83 -5.36
C THR A 8 -16.34 12.23 -5.93
N LYS A 9 -17.34 12.96 -5.41
CA LYS A 9 -17.60 14.33 -5.86
C LYS A 9 -16.40 15.27 -5.59
N ILE A 10 -15.85 15.22 -4.39
CA ILE A 10 -14.69 16.07 -4.04
C ILE A 10 -13.46 15.70 -4.90
N LEU A 11 -13.27 14.42 -5.24
CA LEU A 11 -12.21 13.99 -6.13
C LEU A 11 -12.37 14.57 -7.55
N HIS A 12 -13.61 14.65 -8.06
CA HIS A 12 -13.88 15.32 -9.34
C HIS A 12 -13.65 16.83 -9.25
N ASP A 13 -14.09 17.49 -8.16
CA ASP A 13 -13.79 18.90 -7.92
C ASP A 13 -12.25 19.15 -7.94
N TRP A 14 -11.47 18.21 -7.40
CA TRP A 14 -10.01 18.27 -7.44
C TRP A 14 -9.45 18.16 -8.86
N ASN A 15 -9.97 17.24 -9.69
CA ASN A 15 -9.60 17.13 -11.11
C ASN A 15 -9.90 18.43 -11.88
N ASP A 16 -10.99 19.10 -11.52
CA ASP A 16 -11.42 20.36 -12.14
C ASP A 16 -10.60 21.58 -11.66
N GLY A 17 -9.60 21.35 -10.78
CA GLY A 17 -8.65 22.37 -10.32
C GLY A 17 -9.07 23.11 -9.05
N ASP A 18 -10.03 22.60 -8.28
CA ASP A 18 -10.38 23.17 -6.97
C ASP A 18 -9.25 22.93 -5.96
N ALA A 19 -8.51 23.97 -5.64
CA ALA A 19 -7.39 23.92 -4.69
C ALA A 19 -7.79 23.57 -3.25
N GLU A 20 -9.07 23.76 -2.87
CA GLU A 20 -9.59 23.43 -1.55
C GLU A 20 -10.11 21.98 -1.45
N ALA A 21 -10.25 21.27 -2.58
CA ALA A 21 -10.75 19.91 -2.60
C ALA A 21 -9.92 18.95 -1.74
N PRO A 22 -8.57 18.97 -1.75
CA PRO A 22 -7.76 18.14 -0.86
C PRO A 22 -8.04 18.37 0.62
N ALA A 23 -8.21 19.63 1.04
CA ALA A 23 -8.50 19.96 2.44
C ALA A 23 -9.88 19.44 2.88
N ARG A 24 -10.87 19.46 1.97
CA ARG A 24 -12.21 18.90 2.23
C ARG A 24 -12.21 17.38 2.23
N LEU A 25 -11.33 16.75 1.46
CA LEU A 25 -11.24 15.30 1.34
C LEU A 25 -10.71 14.63 2.62
N ILE A 26 -9.65 15.20 3.21
CA ILE A 26 -8.93 14.62 4.34
C ILE A 26 -9.82 14.21 5.50
N PRO A 27 -10.72 15.05 6.04
CA PRO A 27 -11.57 14.65 7.17
C PRO A 27 -12.42 13.42 6.89
N LEU A 28 -12.81 13.22 5.64
CA LEU A 28 -13.69 12.13 5.21
C LEU A 28 -12.94 10.81 5.07
N VAL A 29 -11.66 10.86 4.66
CA VAL A 29 -10.88 9.64 4.34
C VAL A 29 -9.85 9.28 5.42
N TYR A 30 -9.53 10.20 6.34
CA TYR A 30 -8.44 10.03 7.30
C TYR A 30 -8.53 8.77 8.15
N GLN A 31 -9.72 8.46 8.68
CA GLN A 31 -9.89 7.30 9.54
C GLN A 31 -9.68 5.98 8.78
N GLU A 32 -10.13 5.93 7.54
CA GLU A 32 -9.93 4.77 6.67
C GLU A 32 -8.46 4.63 6.27
N LEU A 33 -7.82 5.72 5.86
CA LEU A 33 -6.38 5.73 5.57
C LEU A 33 -5.55 5.32 6.79
N ARG A 34 -5.93 5.77 7.99
CA ARG A 34 -5.26 5.37 9.23
C ARG A 34 -5.48 3.90 9.55
N SER A 35 -6.65 3.37 9.25
CA SER A 35 -6.92 1.92 9.39
C SER A 35 -6.06 1.10 8.44
N LEU A 36 -5.94 1.53 7.18
CA LEU A 36 -5.03 0.93 6.20
C LEU A 36 -3.59 0.94 6.70
N ALA A 37 -3.09 2.09 7.13
CA ALA A 37 -1.74 2.24 7.65
C ALA A 37 -1.48 1.32 8.86
N ARG A 38 -2.45 1.18 9.78
CA ARG A 38 -2.36 0.24 10.91
C ARG A 38 -2.29 -1.22 10.43
N ASN A 39 -3.08 -1.60 9.42
CA ASN A 39 -3.07 -2.95 8.87
C ASN A 39 -1.72 -3.30 8.24
N TYR A 40 -1.06 -2.34 7.62
CA TYR A 40 0.30 -2.51 7.13
C TYR A 40 1.28 -2.74 8.29
N LEU A 41 1.28 -1.83 9.27
CA LEU A 41 2.21 -1.86 10.38
C LEU A 41 1.98 -3.01 11.36
N ALA A 42 0.73 -3.49 11.52
CA ALA A 42 0.42 -4.63 12.39
C ALA A 42 0.98 -5.97 11.89
N ARG A 43 1.33 -6.06 10.61
CA ARG A 43 1.95 -7.24 10.00
C ARG A 43 3.47 -7.23 10.10
N GLU A 44 4.03 -6.08 10.38
CA GLU A 44 5.44 -5.90 10.66
C GLU A 44 5.66 -5.99 12.17
N ARG A 45 6.56 -6.85 12.63
CA ARG A 45 6.80 -7.08 14.06
C ARG A 45 7.58 -5.91 14.68
N GLY A 46 6.97 -5.24 15.59
CA GLY A 46 7.45 -4.79 16.91
C GLY A 46 8.44 -3.63 17.00
N ASP A 47 9.24 -3.21 16.01
CA ASP A 47 10.27 -2.17 16.23
C ASP A 47 10.19 -1.05 15.16
N HIS A 48 8.95 -0.69 14.77
CA HIS A 48 8.77 0.38 13.81
C HIS A 48 8.89 1.76 14.46
N THR A 49 9.88 2.52 14.01
CA THR A 49 9.96 3.97 14.25
C THR A 49 8.87 4.74 13.52
N LEU A 50 8.24 4.15 12.49
CA LEU A 50 7.19 4.79 11.70
C LEU A 50 5.80 4.53 12.30
N GLN A 51 5.11 5.59 12.70
CA GLN A 51 3.74 5.52 13.20
C GLN A 51 2.72 5.57 12.06
N ALA A 52 1.54 4.96 12.26
CA ALA A 52 0.46 4.98 11.27
C ALA A 52 0.05 6.41 10.83
N THR A 53 0.09 7.36 11.75
CA THR A 53 -0.17 8.78 11.46
C THR A 53 0.88 9.38 10.52
N ALA A 54 2.16 9.07 10.72
CA ALA A 54 3.25 9.55 9.88
C ALA A 54 3.14 8.96 8.46
N LEU A 55 2.82 7.68 8.35
CA LEU A 55 2.60 7.00 7.06
C LEU A 55 1.43 7.64 6.28
N VAL A 56 0.32 7.94 6.97
CA VAL A 56 -0.83 8.62 6.34
C VAL A 56 -0.44 10.02 5.86
N HIS A 57 0.26 10.78 6.69
CA HIS A 57 0.69 12.15 6.32
C HIS A 57 1.63 12.14 5.12
N GLU A 58 2.60 11.24 5.08
CA GLU A 58 3.52 11.14 3.95
C GLU A 58 2.82 10.70 2.67
N ALA A 59 1.93 9.71 2.74
CA ALA A 59 1.12 9.31 1.61
C ALA A 59 0.25 10.47 1.09
N TYR A 60 -0.37 11.23 1.99
CA TYR A 60 -1.16 12.40 1.61
C TYR A 60 -0.32 13.49 0.94
N LEU A 61 0.84 13.80 1.47
CA LEU A 61 1.74 14.79 0.84
C LEU A 61 2.14 14.38 -0.58
N ARG A 62 2.43 13.09 -0.80
CA ARG A 62 2.72 12.57 -2.14
C ARG A 62 1.50 12.64 -3.07
N LEU A 63 0.29 12.33 -2.56
CA LEU A 63 -0.96 12.46 -3.31
C LEU A 63 -1.25 13.91 -3.70
N ALA A 64 -1.04 14.84 -2.76
CA ALA A 64 -1.27 16.27 -2.99
C ALA A 64 -0.24 16.92 -3.93
N ALA A 65 0.97 16.38 -3.98
CA ALA A 65 2.02 16.86 -4.87
C ALA A 65 1.86 16.40 -6.33
N ASP A 66 1.10 15.34 -6.58
CA ASP A 66 0.84 14.82 -7.92
C ASP A 66 -0.35 15.55 -8.58
N ALA A 67 -0.07 16.73 -9.12
CA ALA A 67 -1.07 17.57 -9.81
C ALA A 67 -1.61 16.97 -11.12
N GLY A 68 -1.09 15.83 -11.56
CA GLY A 68 -1.48 15.17 -12.82
C GLY A 68 -2.41 13.97 -12.64
N MET A 69 -2.79 13.65 -11.41
CA MET A 69 -3.63 12.49 -11.14
C MET A 69 -5.08 12.73 -11.55
N ASP A 70 -5.60 11.91 -12.44
CA ASP A 70 -7.02 11.89 -12.82
C ASP A 70 -7.80 10.93 -11.90
N TRP A 71 -8.44 11.50 -10.89
CA TRP A 71 -9.22 10.75 -9.91
C TRP A 71 -10.55 10.29 -10.49
N LYS A 72 -10.75 8.98 -10.59
CA LYS A 72 -11.98 8.40 -11.14
C LYS A 72 -13.10 8.34 -10.09
N ASP A 73 -12.79 7.79 -8.93
CA ASP A 73 -13.73 7.55 -7.85
C ASP A 73 -13.01 7.31 -6.52
N ARG A 74 -13.81 7.11 -5.45
CA ARG A 74 -13.32 6.78 -4.11
C ARG A 74 -12.39 5.56 -4.10
N ALA A 75 -12.71 4.52 -4.83
CA ALA A 75 -11.95 3.30 -4.78
C ALA A 75 -10.61 3.42 -5.53
N HIS A 76 -10.57 4.17 -6.63
CA HIS A 76 -9.32 4.55 -7.30
C HIS A 76 -8.40 5.31 -6.31
N PHE A 77 -8.96 6.27 -5.56
CA PHE A 77 -8.22 7.01 -4.54
C PHE A 77 -7.59 6.09 -3.48
N TYR A 78 -8.37 5.15 -2.90
CA TYR A 78 -7.83 4.23 -1.90
C TYR A 78 -6.80 3.25 -2.48
N GLY A 79 -6.98 2.81 -3.72
CA GLY A 79 -6.01 1.96 -4.42
C GLY A 79 -4.66 2.66 -4.59
N VAL A 80 -4.67 3.94 -5.02
CA VAL A 80 -3.46 4.75 -5.15
C VAL A 80 -2.83 5.03 -3.79
N ALA A 81 -3.62 5.41 -2.79
CA ALA A 81 -3.15 5.66 -1.44
C ALA A 81 -2.48 4.41 -0.82
N ALA A 82 -3.10 3.24 -0.99
CA ALA A 82 -2.55 1.97 -0.53
C ALA A 82 -1.20 1.66 -1.19
N ARG A 83 -1.10 1.83 -2.50
CA ARG A 83 0.15 1.65 -3.25
C ARG A 83 1.25 2.61 -2.76
N LEU A 84 0.93 3.88 -2.55
CA LEU A 84 1.88 4.86 -2.03
C LEU A 84 2.35 4.51 -0.61
N MET A 85 1.44 4.09 0.27
CA MET A 85 1.81 3.64 1.62
C MET A 85 2.77 2.45 1.56
N ARG A 86 2.54 1.48 0.67
CA ARG A 86 3.45 0.36 0.45
C ARG A 86 4.82 0.85 -0.02
N GLN A 87 4.88 1.75 -0.99
CA GLN A 87 6.15 2.31 -1.48
C GLN A 87 6.91 3.04 -0.38
N ILE A 88 6.24 3.84 0.44
CA ILE A 88 6.86 4.54 1.58
C ILE A 88 7.49 3.53 2.56
N LEU A 89 6.79 2.45 2.87
CA LEU A 89 7.32 1.42 3.76
C LEU A 89 8.53 0.69 3.15
N VAL A 90 8.50 0.40 1.86
CA VAL A 90 9.64 -0.20 1.14
C VAL A 90 10.84 0.75 1.13
N ASP A 91 10.62 2.04 0.85
CA ASP A 91 11.68 3.05 0.86
C ASP A 91 12.30 3.17 2.26
N HIS A 92 11.46 3.20 3.31
CA HIS A 92 11.91 3.24 4.69
C HIS A 92 12.70 1.99 5.07
N ALA A 93 12.23 0.82 4.66
CA ALA A 93 12.92 -0.44 4.87
C ALA A 93 14.29 -0.49 4.17
N ARG A 94 14.37 -0.01 2.93
CA ARG A 94 15.62 0.09 2.16
C ARG A 94 16.61 1.06 2.81
N ALA A 95 16.13 2.24 3.23
CA ALA A 95 16.96 3.25 3.91
C ALA A 95 17.55 2.71 5.22
N HIS A 96 16.74 2.07 6.06
CA HIS A 96 17.17 1.47 7.31
C HIS A 96 18.24 0.38 7.11
N ASN A 97 18.08 -0.45 6.08
CA ASN A 97 19.07 -1.46 5.71
C ASN A 97 20.38 -0.85 5.16
N ALA A 98 20.32 0.31 4.49
CA ALA A 98 21.48 1.01 3.99
C ALA A 98 22.28 1.67 5.13
N GLU A 99 21.61 2.29 6.10
CA GLU A 99 22.24 2.86 7.30
C GLU A 99 22.97 1.80 8.13
N LYS A 100 22.35 0.63 8.31
CA LYS A 100 22.99 -0.50 9.00
C LYS A 100 24.24 -1.03 8.28
N ARG A 101 24.33 -0.90 6.95
CA ARG A 101 25.49 -1.32 6.16
C ARG A 101 26.57 -0.23 6.01
N GLY A 102 26.21 1.05 6.16
CA GLY A 102 27.11 2.20 5.99
C GLY A 102 27.69 2.78 7.29
N GLY A 103 27.12 2.45 8.44
CA GLY A 103 27.65 2.83 9.75
C GLY A 103 28.83 1.96 10.13
N LEU A 104 29.94 2.58 10.62
CA LEU A 104 31.16 1.94 11.10
C LEU A 104 30.92 0.53 11.66
N GLN A 105 31.70 -0.43 11.17
CA GLN A 105 31.72 -1.82 11.68
C GLN A 105 31.95 -1.83 13.20
N THR A 106 30.89 -1.69 13.96
CA THR A 106 30.89 -2.18 15.33
C THR A 106 30.86 -3.70 15.20
N LYS A 107 31.92 -4.37 15.68
CA LYS A 107 31.97 -5.83 15.73
C LYS A 107 30.81 -6.30 16.59
N ILE A 108 29.71 -6.66 15.95
CA ILE A 108 28.55 -7.28 16.60
C ILE A 108 28.96 -8.72 16.90
N THR A 109 28.88 -9.14 18.15
CA THR A 109 29.12 -10.52 18.56
C THR A 109 28.03 -11.44 17.98
N LEU A 110 28.37 -12.72 17.77
CA LEU A 110 27.47 -13.69 17.13
C LEU A 110 26.13 -13.86 17.88
N ASP A 111 26.09 -13.54 19.17
CA ASP A 111 24.88 -13.59 20.00
C ASP A 111 23.95 -12.37 19.76
N GLU A 112 24.51 -11.18 19.52
CA GLU A 112 23.73 -9.98 19.17
C GLU A 112 23.15 -10.06 17.75
N ALA A 113 23.76 -10.82 16.83
CA ALA A 113 23.25 -11.07 15.48
C ALA A 113 21.98 -11.94 15.47
N ARG A 114 21.68 -12.66 16.56
CA ARG A 114 20.46 -13.49 16.69
C ARG A 114 19.22 -12.69 17.09
N GLU A 115 19.38 -11.47 17.60
CA GLU A 115 18.27 -10.61 18.04
C GLU A 115 17.91 -9.53 17.01
N LEU A 116 18.55 -9.52 15.83
CA LEU A 116 18.26 -8.53 14.80
C LEU A 116 16.96 -8.88 14.06
N PRO A 117 16.01 -7.96 13.97
CA PRO A 117 14.77 -8.13 13.19
C PRO A 117 15.07 -8.04 11.68
N HIS A 118 15.77 -9.03 11.14
CA HIS A 118 16.21 -9.05 9.73
C HIS A 118 15.15 -9.62 8.80
N GLN A 119 14.20 -10.38 9.34
CA GLN A 119 13.27 -11.16 8.52
C GLN A 119 12.17 -10.31 7.93
N ASP A 120 11.62 -9.35 8.68
CA ASP A 120 10.44 -8.59 8.30
C ASP A 120 10.72 -7.56 7.19
N THR A 121 11.91 -6.93 7.21
CA THR A 121 12.31 -5.94 6.20
C THR A 121 12.63 -6.60 4.85
N VAL A 122 13.13 -7.82 4.87
CA VAL A 122 13.36 -8.62 3.67
C VAL A 122 12.03 -9.07 3.07
N GLU A 123 11.06 -9.43 3.91
CA GLU A 123 9.74 -9.87 3.48
C GLU A 123 8.96 -8.78 2.73
N ILE A 124 8.97 -7.52 3.21
CA ILE A 124 8.25 -6.42 2.52
C ILE A 124 8.88 -6.07 1.18
N VAL A 125 10.20 -6.07 1.08
CA VAL A 125 10.92 -5.84 -0.18
C VAL A 125 10.71 -6.99 -1.16
N ALA A 126 10.71 -8.23 -0.69
CA ALA A 126 10.42 -9.41 -1.51
C ALA A 126 8.97 -9.40 -2.02
N LEU A 127 8.02 -9.04 -1.15
CA LEU A 127 6.61 -8.88 -1.53
C LEU A 127 6.43 -7.77 -2.57
N ASP A 128 7.09 -6.63 -2.41
CA ASP A 128 7.06 -5.52 -3.37
C ASP A 128 7.56 -5.97 -4.74
N SER A 129 8.73 -6.60 -4.79
CA SER A 129 9.31 -7.13 -6.03
C SER A 129 8.42 -8.19 -6.69
N ALA A 130 7.81 -9.08 -5.89
CA ALA A 130 6.88 -10.09 -6.39
C ALA A 130 5.61 -9.44 -6.97
N LEU A 131 5.08 -8.39 -6.34
CA LEU A 131 3.92 -7.65 -6.83
C LEU A 131 4.21 -6.86 -8.10
N GLU A 132 5.40 -6.28 -8.23
CA GLU A 132 5.83 -5.61 -9.47
C GLU A 132 5.92 -6.60 -10.65
N ASN A 133 6.55 -7.75 -10.45
CA ASN A 133 6.61 -8.82 -11.45
C ASN A 133 5.22 -9.35 -11.80
N PHE A 134 4.37 -9.52 -10.79
CA PHE A 134 2.99 -9.95 -10.98
C PHE A 134 2.18 -8.94 -11.80
N ALA A 135 2.37 -7.65 -11.55
CA ALA A 135 1.68 -6.56 -12.26
C ALA A 135 2.04 -6.52 -13.75
N GLN A 136 3.29 -6.81 -14.09
CA GLN A 136 3.73 -6.86 -15.49
C GLN A 136 3.01 -7.96 -16.28
N THR A 137 2.80 -9.13 -15.65
CA THR A 137 2.18 -10.29 -16.31
C THR A 137 0.66 -10.28 -16.20
N TYR A 138 0.13 -9.83 -15.07
CA TYR A 138 -1.30 -9.91 -14.72
C TYR A 138 -1.84 -8.59 -14.16
N PRO A 139 -1.86 -7.49 -14.95
CA PRO A 139 -2.15 -6.13 -14.46
C PRO A 139 -3.49 -6.03 -13.73
N ARG A 140 -4.58 -6.59 -14.27
CA ARG A 140 -5.90 -6.56 -13.59
C ARG A 140 -5.89 -7.33 -12.26
N LYS A 141 -5.24 -8.48 -12.20
CA LYS A 141 -5.16 -9.27 -10.97
C LYS A 141 -4.30 -8.58 -9.91
N SER A 142 -3.27 -7.85 -10.34
CA SER A 142 -2.48 -7.00 -9.45
C SER A 142 -3.34 -5.86 -8.88
N GLN A 143 -4.18 -5.23 -9.69
CA GLN A 143 -5.14 -4.24 -9.20
C GLN A 143 -6.11 -4.83 -8.17
N VAL A 144 -6.59 -6.06 -8.36
CA VAL A 144 -7.40 -6.75 -7.35
C VAL A 144 -6.65 -6.93 -6.04
N VAL A 145 -5.35 -7.25 -6.08
CA VAL A 145 -4.52 -7.36 -4.88
C VAL A 145 -4.37 -5.99 -4.20
N GLU A 146 -4.03 -4.95 -4.94
CA GLU A 146 -3.88 -3.60 -4.40
C GLU A 146 -5.17 -3.11 -3.72
N LEU A 147 -6.31 -3.26 -4.38
CA LEU A 147 -7.59 -2.79 -3.86
C LEU A 147 -8.07 -3.64 -2.67
N LYS A 148 -7.91 -4.97 -2.73
CA LYS A 148 -8.44 -5.87 -1.69
C LYS A 148 -7.53 -5.96 -0.48
N PHE A 149 -6.25 -6.23 -0.72
CA PHE A 149 -5.29 -6.51 0.35
C PHE A 149 -4.78 -5.23 0.99
N PHE A 150 -4.47 -4.25 0.16
CA PHE A 150 -3.91 -2.97 0.59
C PHE A 150 -4.99 -1.89 0.74
N GLY A 151 -5.96 -1.82 -0.17
CA GLY A 151 -7.06 -0.87 -0.13
C GLY A 151 -8.19 -1.23 0.84
N GLY A 152 -8.25 -2.49 1.31
CA GLY A 152 -9.29 -2.95 2.24
C GLY A 152 -10.70 -3.03 1.63
N LEU A 153 -10.82 -2.90 0.29
CA LEU A 153 -12.11 -2.94 -0.40
C LEU A 153 -12.67 -4.35 -0.43
N ASP A 154 -14.00 -4.45 -0.41
CA ASP A 154 -14.67 -5.72 -0.60
C ASP A 154 -14.77 -6.12 -2.08
N ALA A 155 -15.25 -7.34 -2.36
CA ALA A 155 -15.31 -7.85 -3.73
C ALA A 155 -16.29 -7.07 -4.61
N LYS A 156 -17.35 -6.52 -4.02
CA LYS A 156 -18.37 -5.74 -4.72
C LYS A 156 -17.82 -4.37 -5.12
N GLU A 157 -17.19 -3.68 -4.19
CA GLU A 157 -16.53 -2.39 -4.45
C GLU A 157 -15.46 -2.52 -5.54
N ILE A 158 -14.64 -3.58 -5.48
CA ILE A 158 -13.61 -3.85 -6.49
C ILE A 158 -14.24 -4.16 -7.85
N ALA A 159 -15.35 -4.90 -7.88
CA ALA A 159 -16.07 -5.23 -9.10
C ALA A 159 -16.60 -3.96 -9.80
N GLU A 160 -17.13 -3.02 -9.04
CA GLU A 160 -17.59 -1.72 -9.53
C GLU A 160 -16.43 -0.90 -10.11
N VAL A 161 -15.28 -0.84 -9.41
CA VAL A 161 -14.07 -0.11 -9.86
C VAL A 161 -13.48 -0.66 -11.14
N LEU A 162 -13.29 -1.97 -11.17
CA LEU A 162 -12.64 -2.64 -12.31
C LEU A 162 -13.61 -2.97 -13.44
N GLN A 163 -14.90 -2.63 -13.32
CA GLN A 163 -15.96 -2.91 -14.30
C GLN A 163 -16.01 -4.40 -14.66
N VAL A 164 -15.94 -5.27 -13.65
CA VAL A 164 -16.01 -6.73 -13.78
C VAL A 164 -17.04 -7.31 -12.80
N SER A 165 -17.37 -8.61 -12.92
CA SER A 165 -18.23 -9.25 -11.93
C SER A 165 -17.50 -9.57 -10.63
N GLU A 166 -18.20 -9.61 -9.48
CA GLU A 166 -17.64 -10.07 -8.20
C GLU A 166 -17.00 -11.46 -8.31
N LYS A 167 -17.61 -12.37 -9.09
CA LYS A 167 -17.07 -13.69 -9.35
C LYS A 167 -15.69 -13.61 -10.03
N THR A 168 -15.49 -12.64 -10.93
CA THR A 168 -14.18 -12.39 -11.56
C THR A 168 -13.18 -11.90 -10.53
N VAL A 169 -13.55 -10.97 -9.64
CA VAL A 169 -12.70 -10.47 -8.55
C VAL A 169 -12.26 -11.63 -7.64
N LEU A 170 -13.19 -12.47 -7.20
CA LEU A 170 -12.89 -13.61 -6.32
C LEU A 170 -11.95 -14.61 -6.98
N ARG A 171 -12.13 -14.90 -8.26
CA ARG A 171 -11.25 -15.78 -9.03
C ARG A 171 -9.85 -15.17 -9.19
N ASP A 172 -9.78 -13.89 -9.55
CA ASP A 172 -8.53 -13.16 -9.73
C ASP A 172 -7.76 -13.06 -8.41
N TRP A 173 -8.45 -12.82 -7.29
CA TRP A 173 -7.88 -12.85 -5.95
C TRP A 173 -7.32 -14.21 -5.56
N THR A 174 -8.06 -15.30 -5.82
CA THR A 174 -7.60 -16.66 -5.52
C THR A 174 -6.34 -17.00 -6.32
N PHE A 175 -6.33 -16.66 -7.60
CA PHE A 175 -5.15 -16.85 -8.46
C PHE A 175 -3.95 -16.04 -7.94
N ALA A 176 -4.15 -14.76 -7.62
CA ALA A 176 -3.09 -13.88 -7.14
C ALA A 176 -2.45 -14.39 -5.84
N LYS A 177 -3.27 -14.84 -4.87
CA LYS A 177 -2.76 -15.43 -3.63
C LYS A 177 -1.85 -16.65 -3.87
N LEU A 178 -2.28 -17.57 -4.74
CA LEU A 178 -1.49 -18.76 -5.05
C LEU A 178 -0.18 -18.41 -5.75
N TRP A 179 -0.23 -17.48 -6.70
CA TRP A 179 0.96 -17.05 -7.44
C TRP A 179 1.97 -16.35 -6.51
N LEU A 180 1.51 -15.38 -5.69
CA LEU A 180 2.36 -14.65 -4.75
C LEU A 180 2.96 -15.58 -3.68
N CYS A 181 2.16 -16.49 -3.14
CA CYS A 181 2.66 -17.49 -2.19
C CYS A 181 3.82 -18.31 -2.80
N ARG A 182 3.66 -18.78 -4.04
CA ARG A 182 4.71 -19.52 -4.75
C ARG A 182 5.95 -18.67 -5.01
N ALA A 183 5.77 -17.42 -5.46
CA ALA A 183 6.88 -16.50 -5.74
C ALA A 183 7.70 -16.23 -4.48
N LEU A 184 7.05 -15.96 -3.35
CA LEU A 184 7.71 -15.69 -2.08
C LEU A 184 8.44 -16.91 -1.51
N THR A 185 7.86 -18.11 -1.67
CA THR A 185 8.52 -19.35 -1.22
C THR A 185 9.78 -19.66 -2.02
N GLN A 186 9.82 -19.33 -3.32
CA GLN A 186 10.99 -19.52 -4.16
C GLN A 186 12.14 -18.54 -3.88
N HIS A 187 11.87 -17.41 -3.24
CA HIS A 187 12.90 -16.44 -2.84
C HIS A 187 13.49 -16.72 -1.45
N ALA A 188 12.85 -17.60 -0.69
CA ALA A 188 13.30 -18.01 0.66
C ALA A 188 14.20 -19.24 0.66
N ALA A 189 14.40 -19.90 -0.48
CA ALA A 189 15.26 -21.06 -0.69
C ALA A 189 16.57 -20.67 -1.37
#